data_edfa2d60d1522214e55e7730c3374589
#
_entry.id   edfa2d60d1522214e55e7730c3374589
#
_cell.length_a   1.000
_cell.length_b   1.000
_cell.length_c   1.000
_cell.angle_alpha   90.00
_cell.angle_beta   90.00
_cell.angle_gamma   90.00
#
_symmetry.space_group_name_H-M   'P 1'
#
loop_
_entity.id
_entity.type
_entity.pdbx_description
1 polymer ?
#
loop_
_entity_poly.entity_id
_entity_poly.type
_entity_poly.pdbx_seq_one_letter_code
_entity_poly.pdbx_strand_id
1 'polypeptide(L)'
;MNTAIGLVETKGLVGLVEATDAMAKAANVKILKRVSIGGAYVATVVQGDVGSVRAAVEAGAAAAQSVGELVASHVIPRPAESLTTAFFS
;
A
#
# COMPACT_ATOMS: atom_id res chain seq x y z
N MET A 1 -11.22 -3.63 -16.29
CA MET A 1 -11.05 -4.25 -14.99
C MET A 1 -11.18 -3.22 -13.90
N ASN A 2 -11.98 -3.53 -12.92
CA ASN A 2 -12.26 -2.58 -11.84
C ASN A 2 -11.44 -2.92 -10.59
N THR A 3 -10.13 -2.85 -10.74
CA THR A 3 -9.23 -3.04 -9.61
C THR A 3 -8.80 -1.68 -9.07
N ALA A 4 -8.84 -1.57 -7.76
CA ALA A 4 -8.30 -0.41 -7.06
C ALA A 4 -6.82 -0.63 -6.72
N ILE A 5 -6.11 0.46 -6.49
CA ILE A 5 -4.73 0.43 -6.02
C ILE A 5 -4.68 1.13 -4.67
N GLY A 6 -3.96 0.54 -3.73
CA GLY A 6 -3.69 1.12 -2.43
C GLY A 6 -2.21 1.26 -2.20
N LEU A 7 -1.85 2.24 -1.39
CA LEU A 7 -0.47 2.57 -1.13
C LEU A 7 -0.30 2.95 0.34
N VAL A 8 0.72 2.38 0.96
CA VAL A 8 1.17 2.82 2.29
C VAL A 8 2.66 3.11 2.21
N GLU A 9 3.02 4.34 2.57
CA GLU A 9 4.41 4.79 2.59
C GLU A 9 4.88 5.00 4.03
N THR A 10 6.07 4.51 4.33
CA THR A 10 6.68 4.63 5.65
C THR A 10 8.10 5.16 5.53
N LYS A 11 8.60 5.68 6.64
CA LYS A 11 10.02 5.96 6.78
C LYS A 11 10.66 4.76 7.46
N GLY A 12 11.46 4.02 6.69
CA GLY A 12 12.13 2.84 7.21
C GLY A 12 11.38 1.54 6.94
N LEU A 13 12.15 0.47 6.94
CA LEU A 13 11.66 -0.84 6.54
C LEU A 13 10.76 -1.50 7.60
N VAL A 14 11.03 -1.23 8.87
CA VAL A 14 10.26 -1.83 9.97
C VAL A 14 8.79 -1.44 9.88
N GLY A 15 8.52 -0.15 9.68
CA GLY A 15 7.14 0.31 9.50
C GLY A 15 6.49 -0.31 8.27
N LEU A 16 7.26 -0.49 7.19
CA LEU A 16 6.71 -1.07 5.98
C LEU A 16 6.38 -2.56 6.14
N VAL A 17 7.23 -3.31 6.83
CA VAL A 17 6.97 -4.73 7.08
C VAL A 17 5.72 -4.89 7.94
N GLU A 18 5.57 -4.09 8.99
CA GLU A 18 4.37 -4.09 9.82
C GLU A 18 3.13 -3.75 9.02
N ALA A 19 3.21 -2.69 8.20
CA ALA A 19 2.10 -2.27 7.36
C ALA A 19 1.72 -3.34 6.34
N THR A 20 2.70 -3.93 5.68
CA THR A 20 2.46 -4.93 4.63
C THR A 20 1.82 -6.19 5.23
N ASP A 21 2.31 -6.64 6.37
CA ASP A 21 1.72 -7.78 7.07
C ASP A 21 0.27 -7.50 7.44
N ALA A 22 -0.01 -6.33 8.00
CA ALA A 22 -1.37 -5.95 8.37
C ALA A 22 -2.29 -5.89 7.16
N MET A 23 -1.81 -5.34 6.02
CA MET A 23 -2.60 -5.28 4.80
C MET A 23 -2.94 -6.67 4.27
N ALA A 24 -1.96 -7.56 4.26
CA ALA A 24 -2.15 -8.93 3.76
C ALA A 24 -3.11 -9.73 4.63
N LYS A 25 -3.15 -9.47 5.93
CA LYS A 25 -4.04 -10.16 6.87
C LYS A 25 -5.45 -9.59 6.89
N ALA A 26 -5.60 -8.30 6.58
CA ALA A 26 -6.88 -7.60 6.73
C ALA A 26 -7.85 -7.89 5.59
N ALA A 27 -7.37 -8.13 4.39
CA ALA A 27 -8.23 -8.25 3.23
C ALA A 27 -7.54 -9.04 2.12
N ASN A 28 -8.35 -9.50 1.17
CA ASN A 28 -7.85 -10.24 0.00
C ASN A 28 -7.32 -9.27 -1.03
N VAL A 29 -6.07 -8.87 -0.87
CA VAL A 29 -5.38 -8.00 -1.82
C VAL A 29 -4.11 -8.67 -2.32
N LYS A 30 -3.70 -8.28 -3.51
CA LYS A 30 -2.43 -8.70 -4.10
C LYS A 30 -1.40 -7.62 -3.82
N ILE A 31 -0.25 -8.00 -3.27
CA ILE A 31 0.87 -7.09 -3.14
C ILE A 31 1.48 -6.93 -4.52
N LEU A 32 1.37 -5.74 -5.07
CA LEU A 32 1.79 -5.46 -6.44
C LEU A 32 3.28 -5.17 -6.50
N LYS A 33 3.75 -4.33 -5.61
CA LYS A 33 5.16 -3.91 -5.61
C LYS A 33 5.54 -3.24 -4.30
N ARG A 34 6.81 -3.36 -3.94
CA ARG A 34 7.46 -2.52 -2.95
C ARG A 34 8.33 -1.52 -3.71
N VAL A 35 8.23 -0.26 -3.34
CA VAL A 35 8.97 0.83 -3.98
C VAL A 35 9.88 1.51 -2.97
N SER A 36 11.15 1.69 -3.35
CA SER A 36 12.11 2.45 -2.55
C SER A 36 12.37 3.77 -3.28
N ILE A 37 12.20 4.89 -2.57
CA ILE A 37 12.30 6.22 -3.17
C ILE A 37 13.62 6.90 -2.79
N GLY A 38 14.35 6.33 -1.86
CA GLY A 38 15.56 6.93 -1.29
C GLY A 38 15.26 7.64 0.03
N GLY A 39 16.28 8.03 0.77
CA GLY A 39 16.14 8.70 2.06
C GLY A 39 15.41 7.86 3.10
N ALA A 40 15.45 6.55 3.00
CA ALA A 40 14.72 5.60 3.84
C ALA A 40 13.21 5.61 3.64
N TYR A 41 12.68 6.29 2.64
CA TYR A 41 11.26 6.26 2.30
C TYR A 41 10.97 5.05 1.43
N VAL A 42 10.02 4.24 1.87
CA VAL A 42 9.61 3.00 1.17
C VAL A 42 8.10 2.89 1.17
N ALA A 43 7.57 2.24 0.16
CA ALA A 43 6.12 2.08 0.02
C ALA A 43 5.77 0.69 -0.45
N THR A 44 4.61 0.19 0.00
CA THR A 44 4.00 -1.02 -0.52
C THR A 44 2.73 -0.66 -1.27
N VAL A 45 2.59 -1.22 -2.46
CA VAL A 45 1.43 -1.03 -3.32
C VAL A 45 0.65 -2.33 -3.37
N VAL A 46 -0.66 -2.24 -3.15
CA VAL A 46 -1.57 -3.38 -3.21
C VAL A 46 -2.65 -3.14 -4.25
N GLN A 47 -3.24 -4.23 -4.74
CA GLN A 47 -4.26 -4.20 -5.75
C GLN A 47 -5.39 -5.16 -5.37
N GLY A 48 -6.61 -4.80 -5.70
CA GLY A 48 -7.78 -5.63 -5.45
C GLY A 48 -9.06 -4.86 -5.69
N ASP A 49 -10.20 -5.42 -5.27
CA ASP A 49 -11.43 -4.65 -5.31
C ASP A 49 -11.35 -3.48 -4.33
N VAL A 50 -12.16 -2.45 -4.56
CA VAL A 50 -12.04 -1.20 -3.80
C VAL A 50 -12.30 -1.40 -2.31
N GLY A 51 -13.24 -2.26 -1.93
CA GLY A 51 -13.52 -2.52 -0.52
C GLY A 51 -12.35 -3.19 0.19
N SER A 52 -11.76 -4.20 -0.45
CA SER A 52 -10.59 -4.89 0.08
C SER A 52 -9.38 -3.96 0.18
N VAL A 53 -9.16 -3.14 -0.85
CA VAL A 53 -8.03 -2.20 -0.84
C VAL A 53 -8.20 -1.15 0.26
N ARG A 54 -9.42 -0.61 0.45
CA ARG A 54 -9.67 0.34 1.54
C ARG A 54 -9.39 -0.28 2.90
N ALA A 55 -9.89 -1.49 3.13
CA ALA A 55 -9.66 -2.20 4.39
C ALA A 55 -8.18 -2.47 4.61
N ALA A 56 -7.47 -2.91 3.58
CA ALA A 56 -6.04 -3.19 3.65
C ALA A 56 -5.24 -1.92 3.97
N VAL A 57 -5.50 -0.83 3.26
CA VAL A 57 -4.77 0.43 3.47
C VAL A 57 -5.03 0.98 4.87
N GLU A 58 -6.27 0.93 5.34
CA GLU A 58 -6.59 1.37 6.70
C GLU A 58 -5.82 0.57 7.75
N ALA A 59 -5.79 -0.76 7.61
CA ALA A 59 -5.05 -1.62 8.54
C ALA A 59 -3.54 -1.36 8.46
N GLY A 60 -3.01 -1.21 7.25
CA GLY A 60 -1.59 -0.95 7.05
C GLY A 60 -1.16 0.41 7.62
N ALA A 61 -1.96 1.44 7.39
CA ALA A 61 -1.70 2.77 7.93
C ALA A 61 -1.71 2.76 9.45
N ALA A 62 -2.67 2.09 10.07
CA ALA A 62 -2.75 1.97 11.52
C ALA A 62 -1.53 1.25 12.10
N ALA A 63 -1.09 0.17 11.45
CA ALA A 63 0.09 -0.57 11.87
C ALA A 63 1.36 0.28 11.77
N ALA A 64 1.53 0.98 10.67
CA ALA A 64 2.69 1.87 10.49
C ALA A 64 2.67 3.00 11.51
N GLN A 65 1.51 3.58 11.76
CA GLN A 65 1.37 4.66 12.73
C GLN A 65 1.69 4.19 14.15
N SER A 66 1.33 2.96 14.50
CA SER A 66 1.60 2.41 15.83
C SER A 66 3.09 2.30 16.14
N VAL A 67 3.94 2.19 15.11
CA VAL A 67 5.40 2.19 15.28
C VAL A 67 6.01 3.55 14.93
N GLY A 68 5.18 4.58 14.72
CA GLY A 68 5.64 5.94 14.50
C GLY A 68 6.25 6.21 13.13
N GLU A 69 5.99 5.37 12.13
CA GLU A 69 6.70 5.43 10.85
C GLU A 69 5.78 5.76 9.65
N LEU A 70 4.51 6.03 9.86
CA LEU A 70 3.61 6.35 8.76
C LEU A 70 3.93 7.71 8.15
N VAL A 71 4.14 7.74 6.84
CA VAL A 71 4.34 8.96 6.06
C VAL A 71 3.07 9.33 5.31
N ALA A 72 2.50 8.37 4.56
CA ALA A 72 1.31 8.62 3.76
C ALA A 72 0.58 7.30 3.47
N SER A 73 -0.71 7.42 3.22
CA SER A 73 -1.51 6.31 2.70
C SER A 73 -2.51 6.86 1.70
N HIS A 74 -2.84 6.07 0.69
CA HIS A 74 -3.75 6.51 -0.35
C HIS A 74 -4.45 5.34 -1.02
N VAL A 75 -5.68 5.59 -1.48
CA VAL A 75 -6.45 4.64 -2.26
C VAL A 75 -6.85 5.31 -3.56
N ILE A 76 -6.58 4.63 -4.68
CA ILE A 76 -7.05 5.05 -6.00
C ILE A 76 -8.10 4.03 -6.42
N PRO A 77 -9.41 4.37 -6.32
CA PRO A 77 -10.46 3.40 -6.55
C PRO A 77 -10.54 2.92 -8.01
N ARG A 78 -10.21 3.78 -8.95
CA ARG A 78 -10.28 3.48 -10.38
C ARG A 78 -9.07 4.06 -11.09
N PRO A 79 -7.88 3.42 -10.94
CA PRO A 79 -6.69 3.95 -11.59
C PRO A 79 -6.83 3.92 -13.11
N ALA A 80 -6.19 4.88 -13.77
CA ALA A 80 -6.09 4.88 -15.21
C ALA A 80 -5.42 3.59 -15.67
N GLU A 81 -5.84 3.06 -16.80
CA GLU A 81 -5.36 1.77 -17.29
C GLU A 81 -3.84 1.76 -17.46
N SER A 82 -3.27 2.88 -17.91
CA SER A 82 -1.83 3.01 -18.14
C SER A 82 -1.01 3.19 -16.85
N LEU A 83 -1.66 3.48 -15.71
CA LEU A 83 -0.95 3.76 -14.47
C LEU A 83 -0.14 2.56 -13.99
N THR A 84 -0.76 1.39 -13.96
CA THR A 84 -0.10 0.17 -13.48
C THR A 84 1.11 -0.17 -14.35
N THR A 85 0.94 -0.07 -15.67
CA THR A 85 2.03 -0.34 -16.61
C THR A 85 3.17 0.67 -16.43
N ALA A 86 2.84 1.94 -16.28
CA ALA A 86 3.85 3.00 -16.20
C ALA A 86 4.67 2.95 -14.91
N PHE A 87 4.02 2.62 -13.78
CA PHE A 87 4.67 2.76 -12.48
C PHE A 87 5.01 1.44 -11.79
N PHE A 88 4.30 0.37 -12.11
CA PHE A 88 4.40 -0.86 -11.31
C PHE A 88 4.66 -2.13 -12.12
N SER A 89 4.94 -2.00 -13.39
CA SER A 89 5.26 -3.18 -14.19
C SER A 89 6.72 -3.61 -14.06
#